data_dbe424e9ba005331971a96d765843e52
#
_entry.id   dbe424e9ba005331971a96d765843e52
#
_cell.length_a   1.000
_cell.length_b   1.000
_cell.length_c   1.000
_cell.angle_alpha   90.00
_cell.angle_beta   90.00
_cell.angle_gamma   90.00
#
_symmetry.space_group_name_H-M   'P 1'
#
loop_
_entity.id
_entity.type
_entity.pdbx_description
1 polymer ?
#
loop_
_entity_poly.entity_id
_entity_poly.type
_entity_poly.pdbx_seq_one_letter_code
_entity_poly.pdbx_strand_id
1 'polypeptide(L)'
;MRLDNKTIQMASGPNYAAFTTLFQNGVPQTHVMWVDTDGENILINTEIHRFKYKNIVKDPRVTVMIWKHDDPFKFVEIRGEVIGEITGQDARDNIDKLSQKYWEKPYPFPIQSERIVLVIKSNKEVM
;
A
#
# COMPACT_ATOMS: atom_id res chain seq x y z
N MET A 1 -6.83 -14.65 -7.25
CA MET A 1 -5.89 -14.72 -8.38
C MET A 1 -4.54 -14.18 -7.94
N ARG A 2 -3.47 -14.81 -8.38
CA ARG A 2 -2.12 -14.39 -8.05
C ARG A 2 -1.72 -13.15 -8.85
N LEU A 3 -0.98 -12.23 -8.23
CA LEU A 3 -0.34 -11.12 -8.92
C LEU A 3 0.73 -11.62 -9.90
N ASP A 4 1.03 -10.81 -10.91
CA ASP A 4 2.16 -11.06 -11.81
C ASP A 4 3.47 -11.15 -11.02
N ASN A 5 4.40 -12.01 -11.42
CA ASN A 5 5.67 -12.18 -10.73
C ASN A 5 6.46 -10.88 -10.63
N LYS A 6 6.43 -10.04 -11.65
CA LYS A 6 7.10 -8.73 -11.63
C LYS A 6 6.48 -7.83 -10.57
N THR A 7 5.17 -7.82 -10.44
CA THR A 7 4.47 -7.04 -9.40
C THR A 7 4.85 -7.53 -8.01
N ILE A 8 4.89 -8.84 -7.80
CA ILE A 8 5.29 -9.43 -6.52
C ILE A 8 6.72 -9.01 -6.17
N GLN A 9 7.66 -9.10 -7.11
CA GLN A 9 9.04 -8.71 -6.88
C GLN A 9 9.14 -7.22 -6.52
N MET A 10 8.41 -6.36 -7.24
CA MET A 10 8.41 -4.93 -6.98
C MET A 10 7.84 -4.59 -5.61
N ALA A 11 6.72 -5.22 -5.23
CA ALA A 11 6.07 -4.96 -3.93
C ALA A 11 6.83 -5.58 -2.76
N SER A 12 7.57 -6.66 -2.98
CA SER A 12 8.35 -7.33 -1.92
C SER A 12 9.66 -6.62 -1.62
N GLY A 13 10.26 -5.96 -2.61
CA GLY A 13 11.52 -5.23 -2.45
C GLY A 13 11.35 -3.87 -1.77
N PRO A 14 12.46 -3.19 -1.42
CA PRO A 14 12.40 -1.87 -0.77
C PRO A 14 12.11 -0.76 -1.77
N ASN A 15 11.05 -0.92 -2.52
CA ASN A 15 10.60 0.00 -3.55
C ASN A 15 9.47 0.87 -3.03
N TYR A 16 9.27 2.03 -3.62
CA TYR A 16 8.26 2.97 -3.17
C TYR A 16 7.00 2.87 -4.01
N ALA A 17 5.88 3.23 -3.41
CA ALA A 17 4.60 3.26 -4.08
C ALA A 17 3.98 4.65 -4.03
N ALA A 18 3.35 5.05 -5.13
CA ALA A 18 2.43 6.18 -5.15
C ALA A 18 1.03 5.62 -5.01
N PHE A 19 0.39 5.89 -3.89
CA PHE A 19 -0.93 5.38 -3.54
C PHE A 19 -1.97 6.47 -3.76
N THR A 20 -2.92 6.23 -4.66
CA THR A 20 -3.98 7.19 -5.01
C THR A 20 -5.33 6.68 -4.54
N THR A 21 -6.01 7.51 -3.77
CA THR A 21 -7.39 7.34 -3.34
C THR A 21 -8.24 8.48 -3.86
N LEU A 22 -9.55 8.38 -3.74
CA LEU A 22 -10.47 9.39 -4.24
C LEU A 22 -11.22 10.07 -3.07
N PHE A 23 -11.15 11.39 -3.03
CA PHE A 23 -12.06 12.16 -2.17
C PHE A 23 -13.51 11.97 -2.61
N GLN A 24 -14.44 12.29 -1.71
CA GLN A 24 -15.87 12.14 -1.97
C GLN A 24 -16.33 12.87 -3.24
N ASN A 25 -15.71 13.99 -3.58
CA ASN A 25 -16.00 14.75 -4.81
C ASN A 25 -15.30 14.19 -6.05
N GLY A 26 -14.58 13.07 -5.94
CA GLY A 26 -13.89 12.43 -7.06
C GLY A 26 -12.48 12.95 -7.33
N VAL A 27 -12.02 13.94 -6.58
CA VAL A 27 -10.65 14.46 -6.74
C VAL A 27 -9.66 13.41 -6.20
N PRO A 28 -8.62 13.04 -6.97
CA PRO A 28 -7.62 12.09 -6.50
C PRO A 28 -6.66 12.72 -5.49
N GLN A 29 -6.25 11.91 -4.51
CA GLN A 29 -5.21 12.23 -3.53
C GLN A 29 -4.10 11.18 -3.64
N THR A 30 -2.85 11.61 -3.81
CA THR A 30 -1.72 10.70 -4.01
C THR A 30 -0.62 10.96 -3.00
N HIS A 31 -0.16 9.89 -2.32
CA HIS A 31 0.96 9.96 -1.39
C HIS A 31 1.96 8.84 -1.67
N VAL A 32 3.25 9.11 -1.38
CA VAL A 32 4.28 8.08 -1.38
C VAL A 32 4.09 7.20 -0.14
N MET A 33 4.11 5.88 -0.35
CA MET A 33 3.91 4.89 0.70
C MET A 33 4.96 3.77 0.61
N TRP A 34 5.22 3.13 1.73
CA TRP A 34 5.80 1.80 1.75
C TRP A 34 4.76 0.80 1.25
N VAL A 35 5.22 -0.31 0.69
CA VAL A 35 4.34 -1.31 0.09
C VAL A 35 4.78 -2.72 0.48
N ASP A 36 3.82 -3.62 0.56
CA ASP A 36 4.05 -5.04 0.80
C ASP A 36 3.08 -5.86 -0.06
N THR A 37 3.22 -7.17 -0.02
CA THR A 37 2.31 -8.09 -0.72
C THR A 37 2.29 -9.44 -0.01
N ASP A 38 1.18 -10.16 -0.13
CA ASP A 38 1.05 -11.55 0.25
C ASP A 38 1.10 -12.49 -0.97
N GLY A 39 1.38 -11.97 -2.15
CA GLY A 39 1.43 -12.70 -3.41
C GLY A 39 0.12 -12.68 -4.20
N GLU A 40 -1.00 -12.42 -3.55
CA GLU A 40 -2.30 -12.31 -4.20
C GLU A 40 -2.80 -10.87 -4.23
N ASN A 41 -2.52 -10.11 -3.19
CA ASN A 41 -2.97 -8.73 -3.03
C ASN A 41 -1.81 -7.80 -2.70
N ILE A 42 -2.00 -6.52 -2.97
CA ILE A 42 -1.10 -5.46 -2.51
C ILE A 42 -1.53 -5.05 -1.11
N LEU A 43 -0.56 -4.81 -0.24
CA LEU A 43 -0.78 -4.43 1.15
C LEU A 43 -0.20 -3.05 1.41
N ILE A 44 -1.02 -2.14 1.94
CA ILE A 44 -0.61 -0.78 2.32
C ILE A 44 -0.96 -0.56 3.79
N ASN A 45 0.04 -0.20 4.61
CA ASN A 45 -0.16 0.08 6.03
C ASN A 45 -0.37 1.58 6.23
N THR A 46 -1.39 1.96 6.97
CA THR A 46 -1.69 3.36 7.29
C THR A 46 -2.33 3.45 8.69
N GLU A 47 -2.77 4.64 9.06
CA GLU A 47 -3.52 4.85 10.30
C GLU A 47 -4.94 5.34 9.98
N ILE A 48 -5.91 4.96 10.82
CA ILE A 48 -7.33 5.21 10.54
C ILE A 48 -7.70 6.69 10.55
N HIS A 49 -6.90 7.58 11.18
CA HIS A 49 -7.19 9.02 11.15
C HIS A 49 -6.83 9.69 9.82
N ARG A 50 -6.08 9.03 8.95
CA ARG A 50 -5.62 9.60 7.67
C ARG A 50 -6.76 9.71 6.67
N PHE A 51 -6.72 10.75 5.83
CA PHE A 51 -7.73 10.95 4.77
C PHE A 51 -7.79 9.79 3.79
N LYS A 52 -6.63 9.19 3.46
CA LYS A 52 -6.61 8.03 2.56
C LYS A 52 -7.46 6.86 3.10
N TYR A 53 -7.48 6.65 4.41
CA TYR A 53 -8.36 5.64 5.01
C TYR A 53 -9.83 6.04 4.89
N LYS A 54 -10.15 7.28 5.22
CA LYS A 54 -11.52 7.79 5.11
C LYS A 54 -12.03 7.73 3.67
N ASN A 55 -11.13 8.00 2.70
CA ASN A 55 -11.46 7.95 1.29
C ASN A 55 -11.87 6.55 0.85
N ILE A 56 -11.09 5.51 1.22
CA ILE A 56 -11.36 4.13 0.77
C ILE A 56 -12.59 3.51 1.44
N VAL A 57 -12.99 3.99 2.61
CA VAL A 57 -14.24 3.56 3.25
C VAL A 57 -15.44 3.98 2.39
N LYS A 58 -15.38 5.13 1.75
CA LYS A 58 -16.46 5.64 0.89
C LYS A 58 -16.34 5.19 -0.56
N ASP A 59 -15.11 5.13 -1.08
CA ASP A 59 -14.85 4.71 -2.44
C ASP A 59 -13.62 3.79 -2.44
N PRO A 60 -13.80 2.48 -2.62
CA PRO A 60 -12.70 1.53 -2.51
C PRO A 60 -11.75 1.52 -3.68
N ARG A 61 -12.02 2.26 -4.75
CA ARG A 61 -11.17 2.29 -5.94
C ARG A 61 -9.86 3.00 -5.65
N VAL A 62 -8.75 2.37 -6.04
CA VAL A 62 -7.41 2.90 -5.81
C VAL A 62 -6.51 2.60 -7.00
N THR A 63 -5.41 3.36 -7.09
CA THR A 63 -4.26 2.95 -7.89
C THR A 63 -3.02 2.91 -7.02
N VAL A 64 -2.14 1.98 -7.32
CA VAL A 64 -0.85 1.84 -6.67
C VAL A 64 0.21 1.72 -7.76
N MET A 65 1.06 2.73 -7.90
CA MET A 65 2.21 2.66 -8.80
C MET A 65 3.45 2.38 -7.97
N ILE A 66 4.15 1.27 -8.26
CA ILE A 66 5.37 0.88 -7.56
C ILE A 66 6.53 1.07 -8.53
N TRP A 67 7.55 1.82 -8.12
CA TRP A 67 8.76 1.98 -8.94
C TRP A 67 9.97 1.48 -8.21
N LYS A 68 10.96 1.04 -8.99
CA LYS A 68 12.21 0.55 -8.45
C LYS A 68 13.00 1.70 -7.81
N HIS A 69 13.47 1.52 -6.59
CA HIS A 69 14.08 2.60 -5.80
C HIS A 69 15.32 3.25 -6.46
N ASP A 70 16.05 2.50 -7.29
CA ASP A 70 17.24 2.98 -7.99
C ASP A 70 16.99 3.28 -9.48
N ASP A 71 15.78 3.03 -9.99
CA ASP A 71 15.41 3.30 -11.38
C ASP A 71 13.89 3.50 -11.47
N PRO A 72 13.40 4.74 -11.34
CA PRO A 72 11.96 5.00 -11.27
C PRO A 72 11.21 4.73 -12.58
N PHE A 73 11.92 4.55 -13.69
CA PHE A 73 11.28 4.19 -14.96
C PHE A 73 11.00 2.70 -15.08
N LYS A 74 11.49 1.91 -14.15
CA LYS A 74 11.05 0.52 -13.96
C LYS A 74 9.94 0.51 -12.94
N PHE A 75 8.70 0.34 -13.40
CA PHE A 75 7.52 0.45 -12.56
C PHE A 75 6.43 -0.54 -12.97
N VAL A 76 5.47 -0.71 -12.08
CA VAL A 76 4.19 -1.36 -12.34
C VAL A 76 3.09 -0.48 -11.76
N GLU A 77 2.00 -0.33 -12.52
CA GLU A 77 0.80 0.36 -12.05
C GLU A 77 -0.30 -0.67 -11.80
N ILE A 78 -0.83 -0.68 -10.59
CA ILE A 78 -1.93 -1.56 -10.20
C ILE A 78 -3.19 -0.70 -10.10
N ARG A 79 -4.21 -1.06 -10.88
CA ARG A 79 -5.56 -0.49 -10.77
C ARG A 79 -6.42 -1.49 -10.04
N GLY A 80 -6.98 -1.11 -8.91
CA GLY A 80 -7.67 -2.06 -8.08
C GLY A 80 -8.64 -1.42 -7.10
N GLU A 81 -8.97 -2.22 -6.08
CA GLU A 81 -9.90 -1.80 -5.05
C GLU A 81 -9.52 -2.42 -3.71
N VAL A 82 -9.80 -1.69 -2.64
CA VAL A 82 -9.63 -2.21 -1.29
C VAL A 82 -10.76 -3.21 -1.02
N ILE A 83 -10.40 -4.45 -0.70
CA ILE A 83 -11.36 -5.54 -0.47
C ILE A 83 -11.39 -5.99 0.98
N GLY A 84 -10.48 -5.51 1.82
CA GLY A 84 -10.42 -5.91 3.22
C GLY A 84 -9.38 -5.13 4.00
N GLU A 85 -9.33 -5.43 5.29
CA GLU A 85 -8.47 -4.77 6.25
C GLU A 85 -7.87 -5.80 7.20
N ILE A 86 -6.60 -5.60 7.56
CA ILE A 86 -5.95 -6.33 8.66
C ILE A 86 -5.76 -5.33 9.79
N THR A 87 -6.23 -5.67 10.99
CA THR A 87 -6.23 -4.77 12.15
C THR A 87 -5.48 -5.38 13.33
N GLY A 88 -5.39 -4.62 14.42
CA GLY A 88 -4.81 -5.10 15.68
C GLY A 88 -3.33 -5.36 15.60
N GLN A 89 -2.87 -6.39 16.32
CA GLN A 89 -1.44 -6.70 16.44
C GLN A 89 -0.80 -7.04 15.09
N ASP A 90 -1.54 -7.70 14.19
CA ASP A 90 -1.01 -8.06 12.87
C ASP A 90 -0.67 -6.81 12.04
N ALA A 91 -1.49 -5.77 12.13
CA ALA A 91 -1.21 -4.50 11.46
C ALA A 91 -0.02 -3.78 12.10
N ARG A 92 0.10 -3.86 13.42
CA ARG A 92 1.25 -3.31 14.15
C ARG A 92 2.54 -4.04 13.80
N ASP A 93 2.49 -5.36 13.72
CA ASP A 93 3.64 -6.16 13.32
C ASP A 93 4.05 -5.88 11.87
N ASN A 94 3.08 -5.63 10.99
CA ASN A 94 3.35 -5.30 9.59
C ASN A 94 4.13 -3.99 9.45
N ILE A 95 3.79 -2.93 10.21
CA ILE A 95 4.55 -1.68 10.10
C ILE A 95 5.99 -1.85 10.60
N ASP A 96 6.21 -2.67 11.61
CA ASP A 96 7.57 -2.99 12.06
C ASP A 96 8.34 -3.80 11.01
N LYS A 97 7.70 -4.78 10.38
CA LYS A 97 8.28 -5.55 9.27
C LYS A 97 8.66 -4.64 8.10
N LEU A 98 7.79 -3.70 7.74
CA LEU A 98 8.07 -2.72 6.68
C LEU A 98 9.24 -1.81 7.07
N SER A 99 9.28 -1.35 8.30
CA SER A 99 10.40 -0.53 8.80
C SER A 99 11.73 -1.28 8.73
N GLN A 100 11.75 -2.58 9.05
CA GLN A 100 12.95 -3.41 8.86
C GLN A 100 13.36 -3.47 7.39
N LYS A 101 12.40 -3.60 6.48
CA LYS A 101 12.68 -3.66 5.04
C LYS A 101 13.28 -2.36 4.52
N TYR A 102 12.74 -1.20 4.90
CA TYR A 102 13.13 0.09 4.36
C TYR A 102 14.22 0.79 5.17
N TRP A 103 14.22 0.66 6.50
CA TRP A 103 15.09 1.40 7.42
C TRP A 103 15.99 0.53 8.29
N GLU A 104 15.84 -0.78 8.21
CA GLU A 104 16.64 -1.77 8.97
C GLU A 104 16.52 -1.60 10.50
N LYS A 105 15.34 -1.15 10.97
CA LYS A 105 15.03 -0.99 12.40
C LYS A 105 13.53 -1.06 12.64
N PRO A 106 13.09 -1.29 13.89
CA PRO A 106 11.67 -1.20 14.23
C PRO A 106 11.12 0.19 13.92
N TYR A 107 9.81 0.28 13.69
CA TYR A 107 9.16 1.55 13.37
C TYR A 107 9.35 2.56 14.52
N PRO A 108 10.05 3.70 14.27
CA PRO A 108 10.49 4.57 15.35
C PRO A 108 9.46 5.64 15.77
N PHE A 109 8.40 5.81 14.99
CA PHE A 109 7.44 6.88 15.25
C PHE A 109 6.28 6.41 16.12
N PRO A 110 5.69 7.32 16.95
CA PRO A 110 4.51 6.98 17.72
C PRO A 110 3.32 6.74 16.80
N ILE A 111 2.45 5.82 17.22
CA ILE A 111 1.18 5.57 16.53
C ILE A 111 0.15 6.49 17.15
N GLN A 112 -0.42 7.39 16.32
CA GLN A 112 -1.35 8.41 16.77
C GLN A 112 -2.79 7.91 16.82
N SER A 113 -3.09 6.89 16.01
CA SER A 113 -4.38 6.22 15.98
C SER A 113 -4.14 4.73 15.80
N GLU A 114 -5.10 4.00 15.28
CA GLU A 114 -4.94 2.56 15.04
C GLU A 114 -4.25 2.31 13.69
N ARG A 115 -3.23 1.45 13.68
CA ARG A 115 -2.63 0.95 12.44
C ARG A 115 -3.56 -0.05 11.77
N ILE A 116 -3.58 -0.01 10.44
CA ILE A 116 -4.42 -0.87 9.62
C ILE A 116 -3.69 -1.20 8.32
N VAL A 117 -3.82 -2.44 7.87
CA VAL A 117 -3.31 -2.85 6.56
C VAL A 117 -4.49 -2.91 5.60
N LEU A 118 -4.42 -2.13 4.55
CA LEU A 118 -5.40 -2.16 3.46
C LEU A 118 -5.03 -3.30 2.52
N VAL A 119 -5.97 -4.20 2.27
CA VAL A 119 -5.81 -5.32 1.35
C VAL A 119 -6.40 -4.91 0.01
N ILE A 120 -5.55 -4.80 -1.01
CA ILE A 120 -5.92 -4.26 -2.32
C ILE A 120 -5.88 -5.38 -3.36
N LYS A 121 -7.04 -5.63 -3.96
CA LYS A 121 -7.18 -6.55 -5.08
C LYS A 121 -6.77 -5.84 -6.37
N SER A 122 -5.92 -6.48 -7.17
CA SER A 122 -5.58 -5.99 -8.50
C SER A 122 -6.68 -6.36 -9.50
N ASN A 123 -7.19 -5.37 -10.22
CA ASN A 123 -8.08 -5.59 -11.36
C ASN A 123 -7.30 -5.50 -12.68
N LYS A 124 -6.21 -4.74 -12.70
CA LYS A 124 -5.33 -4.60 -13.87
C LYS A 124 -3.93 -4.21 -13.41
N GLU A 125 -2.93 -4.85 -14.01
CA GLU A 125 -1.51 -4.52 -13.82
C GLU A 125 -0.95 -4.01 -15.14
N VAL A 126 -0.41 -2.79 -15.12
CA VAL A 126 0.20 -2.12 -16.29
C VAL A 126 1.70 -2.02 -16.04
N MET A 127 2.49 -2.57 -16.96
CA MET A 127 3.94 -2.65 -16.82
C MET A 127 4.66 -1.92 -17.94
#